data_00ae376572f48113a394579ad69b520c
#
_entry.id   00ae376572f48113a394579ad69b520c
#
_cell.length_a   1.000
_cell.length_b   1.000
_cell.length_c   1.000
_cell.angle_alpha   90.00
_cell.angle_beta   90.00
_cell.angle_gamma   90.00
#
_symmetry.space_group_name_H-M   'P 1'
#
loop_
_entity.id
_entity.type
_entity.pdbx_description
1 polymer ?
#
loop_
_entity_poly.entity_id
_entity_poly.type
_entity_poly.pdbx_seq_one_letter_code
_entity_poly.pdbx_strand_id
1 'polypeptide(L)'
;AVAAYFGGRGALKGVRLGIVGAGLLLALWALVEVWLRKGLYYPVATVDLPLGSFPGKGHLAGFLLLSLPPMWPAWGPSLVTALSLGVTYTRAALLGLAFAWLMGVRRPPYGLGRHLALGVGLILAVAGGLYLGRHLQVSGGKELSSGTTLETRLILWTIAGRGIAEKPWTGFGGGVFYLYWTHFATIDEISRLLWLEKRLKVLEVRGMAVLAQKEDGQKVLVRTDGWKAHNELLDLALMWGVPGALLFVVLTLGAMVSGLRGGEALLALGLGGYLIFS
;
A
#
# COMPACT_ATOMS: atom_id res chain seq x y z
N ALA A 1 5.00 -0.12 -19.51
CA ALA A 1 5.47 -1.08 -20.54
C ALA A 1 5.03 -0.65 -21.95
N VAL A 2 3.74 -0.43 -22.21
CA VAL A 2 3.21 -0.05 -23.53
C VAL A 2 3.80 1.29 -24.01
N ALA A 3 3.79 2.33 -23.17
CA ALA A 3 4.39 3.63 -23.52
C ALA A 3 5.89 3.55 -23.76
N ALA A 4 6.60 2.66 -23.04
CA ALA A 4 8.03 2.44 -23.23
C ALA A 4 8.34 1.67 -24.54
N TYR A 5 7.48 0.74 -24.92
CA TYR A 5 7.63 -0.02 -26.15
C TYR A 5 7.40 0.84 -27.40
N PHE A 6 6.40 1.75 -27.34
CA PHE A 6 6.05 2.61 -28.48
C PHE A 6 6.74 3.98 -28.47
N GLY A 7 7.22 4.47 -27.33
CA GLY A 7 7.72 5.84 -27.16
C GLY A 7 9.25 6.01 -27.19
N GLY A 8 10.02 4.92 -27.22
CA GLY A 8 11.46 4.96 -27.15
C GLY A 8 12.05 5.54 -25.86
N ARG A 9 13.38 5.79 -25.83
CA ARG A 9 14.11 6.26 -24.62
C ARG A 9 13.63 7.62 -24.09
N GLY A 10 13.09 8.50 -24.94
CA GLY A 10 12.56 9.80 -24.52
C GLY A 10 11.30 9.69 -23.67
N ALA A 11 10.39 8.77 -24.00
CA ALA A 11 9.16 8.54 -23.25
C ALA A 11 9.44 7.95 -21.85
N LEU A 12 10.41 7.04 -21.72
CA LEU A 12 10.85 6.49 -20.43
C LEU A 12 11.40 7.59 -19.50
N LYS A 13 12.20 8.51 -20.04
CA LYS A 13 12.71 9.66 -19.29
C LYS A 13 11.56 10.54 -18.79
N GLY A 14 10.56 10.80 -19.63
CA GLY A 14 9.36 11.56 -19.26
C GLY A 14 8.56 10.87 -18.15
N VAL A 15 8.31 9.57 -18.27
CA VAL A 15 7.63 8.77 -17.25
C VAL A 15 8.40 8.80 -15.93
N ARG A 16 9.71 8.63 -15.95
CA ARG A 16 10.55 8.71 -14.76
C ARG A 16 10.46 10.08 -14.09
N LEU A 17 10.58 11.17 -14.86
CA LEU A 17 10.46 12.54 -14.32
C LEU A 17 9.06 12.78 -13.74
N GLY A 18 8.01 12.29 -14.38
CA GLY A 18 6.64 12.37 -13.89
C GLY A 18 6.47 11.64 -12.55
N ILE A 19 6.98 10.41 -12.43
CA ILE A 19 6.92 9.61 -11.18
C ILE A 19 7.72 10.32 -10.07
N VAL A 20 8.93 10.81 -10.36
CA VAL A 20 9.77 11.53 -9.39
C VAL A 20 9.10 12.83 -8.93
N GLY A 21 8.59 13.64 -9.87
CA GLY A 21 7.92 14.89 -9.56
C GLY A 21 6.64 14.69 -8.75
N ALA A 22 5.77 13.77 -9.16
CA ALA A 22 4.56 13.45 -8.42
C ALA A 22 4.87 12.87 -7.03
N GLY A 23 5.88 11.98 -6.93
CA GLY A 23 6.30 11.40 -5.66
C GLY A 23 6.81 12.44 -4.67
N LEU A 24 7.63 13.38 -5.13
CA LEU A 24 8.11 14.47 -4.28
C LEU A 24 6.98 15.42 -3.83
N LEU A 25 6.09 15.80 -4.74
CA LEU A 25 4.94 16.64 -4.41
C LEU A 25 4.04 15.96 -3.37
N LEU A 26 3.75 14.67 -3.54
CA LEU A 26 2.95 13.93 -2.58
C LEU A 26 3.67 13.71 -1.25
N ALA A 27 4.97 13.55 -1.26
CA ALA A 27 5.77 13.48 -0.04
C ALA A 27 5.70 14.80 0.76
N LEU A 28 5.87 15.92 0.08
CA LEU A 28 5.74 17.24 0.70
C LEU A 28 4.32 17.49 1.21
N TRP A 29 3.30 17.14 0.39
CA TRP A 29 1.90 17.24 0.79
C TRP A 29 1.62 16.42 2.07
N ALA A 30 2.09 15.18 2.13
CA ALA A 30 1.95 14.34 3.30
C ALA A 30 2.55 14.95 4.56
N LEU A 31 3.74 15.57 4.46
CA LEU A 31 4.37 16.27 5.58
C LEU A 31 3.60 17.51 6.02
N VAL A 32 3.01 18.25 5.08
CA VAL A 32 2.14 19.40 5.39
C VAL A 32 0.86 18.94 6.12
N GLU A 33 0.22 17.86 5.68
CA GLU A 33 -0.95 17.29 6.38
C GLU A 33 -0.61 16.89 7.82
N VAL A 34 0.55 16.25 8.00
CA VAL A 34 1.04 15.85 9.33
C VAL A 34 1.32 17.05 10.21
N TRP A 35 1.98 18.09 9.68
CA TRP A 35 2.27 19.33 10.39
C TRP A 35 0.99 20.06 10.81
N LEU A 36 0.04 20.19 9.88
CA LEU A 36 -1.24 20.86 10.13
C LEU A 36 -2.21 19.98 10.95
N ARG A 37 -1.91 18.69 11.12
CA ARG A 37 -2.79 17.67 11.71
C ARG A 37 -4.17 17.64 11.06
N LYS A 38 -4.23 17.90 9.76
CA LYS A 38 -5.47 18.02 8.98
C LYS A 38 -5.28 17.47 7.58
N GLY A 39 -6.21 16.66 7.11
CA GLY A 39 -6.29 16.27 5.70
C GLY A 39 -6.61 17.48 4.84
N LEU A 40 -5.83 17.70 3.79
CA LEU A 40 -6.01 18.84 2.90
C LEU A 40 -7.09 18.57 1.83
N TYR A 41 -7.23 17.34 1.43
CA TYR A 41 -8.19 16.91 0.41
C TYR A 41 -9.40 16.17 1.01
N TYR A 42 -9.15 15.29 1.96
CA TYR A 42 -10.21 14.53 2.64
C TYR A 42 -10.40 15.03 4.08
N PRO A 43 -11.65 15.28 4.52
CA PRO A 43 -11.96 15.60 5.91
C PRO A 43 -11.90 14.31 6.75
N VAL A 44 -10.71 13.93 7.20
CA VAL A 44 -10.47 12.70 7.96
C VAL A 44 -9.96 13.00 9.36
N ALA A 45 -10.08 12.02 10.25
CA ALA A 45 -9.49 12.09 11.58
C ALA A 45 -7.95 12.13 11.48
N THR A 46 -7.31 12.80 12.43
CA THR A 46 -5.84 12.93 12.49
C THR A 46 -5.12 11.57 12.44
N VAL A 47 -5.74 10.54 13.02
CA VAL A 47 -5.22 9.17 13.07
C VAL A 47 -5.10 8.50 11.70
N ASP A 48 -5.81 9.00 10.69
CA ASP A 48 -5.79 8.47 9.33
C ASP A 48 -4.78 9.18 8.42
N LEU A 49 -4.15 10.25 8.91
CA LEU A 49 -3.13 10.99 8.16
C LEU A 49 -1.78 10.23 8.11
N PRO A 50 -0.92 10.51 7.12
CA PRO A 50 -1.20 11.36 5.95
C PRO A 50 -1.91 10.57 4.83
N LEU A 51 -2.68 11.26 4.01
CA LEU A 51 -3.38 10.68 2.86
C LEU A 51 -2.87 11.21 1.51
N GLY A 52 -2.41 12.49 1.48
CA GLY A 52 -2.18 13.18 0.23
C GLY A 52 -3.49 13.25 -0.58
N SER A 53 -3.42 12.93 -1.88
CA SER A 53 -4.61 12.82 -2.75
C SER A 53 -5.23 11.42 -2.79
N PHE A 54 -4.79 10.50 -1.94
CA PHE A 54 -5.24 9.11 -1.94
C PHE A 54 -6.34 8.85 -0.91
N PRO A 55 -7.21 7.85 -1.13
CA PRO A 55 -8.26 7.49 -0.19
C PRO A 55 -7.74 6.78 1.08
N GLY A 56 -6.44 6.49 1.17
CA GLY A 56 -5.85 5.84 2.34
C GLY A 56 -4.33 5.91 2.34
N LYS A 57 -3.74 5.98 3.52
CA LYS A 57 -2.28 6.06 3.72
C LYS A 57 -1.48 4.90 3.13
N GLY A 58 -2.09 3.72 3.00
CA GLY A 58 -1.46 2.59 2.31
C GLY A 58 -1.21 2.87 0.84
N HIS A 59 -2.17 3.46 0.13
CA HIS A 59 -2.01 3.82 -1.29
C HIS A 59 -0.94 4.91 -1.46
N LEU A 60 -0.93 5.91 -0.57
CA LEU A 60 0.14 6.92 -0.55
C LEU A 60 1.50 6.25 -0.34
N ALA A 61 1.63 5.35 0.65
CA ALA A 61 2.87 4.65 0.93
C ALA A 61 3.36 3.81 -0.26
N GLY A 62 2.46 3.12 -0.95
CA GLY A 62 2.79 2.36 -2.16
C GLY A 62 3.32 3.26 -3.28
N PHE A 63 2.71 4.42 -3.50
CA PHE A 63 3.18 5.36 -4.51
C PHE A 63 4.52 6.01 -4.13
N LEU A 64 4.72 6.38 -2.87
CA LEU A 64 6.01 6.88 -2.37
C LEU A 64 7.11 5.83 -2.53
N LEU A 65 6.81 4.56 -2.24
CA LEU A 65 7.73 3.46 -2.43
C LEU A 65 8.12 3.26 -3.91
N LEU A 66 7.14 3.34 -4.82
CA LEU A 66 7.39 3.25 -6.27
C LEU A 66 8.30 4.39 -6.76
N SER A 67 8.09 5.61 -6.24
CA SER A 67 8.81 6.81 -6.68
C SER A 67 10.20 6.97 -6.07
N LEU A 68 10.47 6.32 -4.93
CA LEU A 68 11.68 6.54 -4.14
C LEU A 68 12.97 6.05 -4.84
N PRO A 69 13.08 4.81 -5.38
CA PRO A 69 14.30 4.39 -6.08
C PRO A 69 14.69 5.28 -7.26
N PRO A 70 13.77 5.73 -8.14
CA PRO A 70 14.09 6.70 -9.19
C PRO A 70 14.67 8.02 -8.68
N MET A 71 14.42 8.39 -7.40
CA MET A 71 14.95 9.59 -6.78
C MET A 71 16.36 9.41 -6.19
N TRP A 72 16.87 8.19 -6.02
CA TRP A 72 18.15 7.94 -5.34
C TRP A 72 19.36 8.77 -5.84
N PRO A 73 19.44 9.17 -7.14
CA PRO A 73 20.48 10.13 -7.56
C PRO A 73 20.43 11.47 -6.83
N ALA A 74 19.24 11.88 -6.41
CA ALA A 74 18.98 13.15 -5.72
C ALA A 74 18.69 12.88 -4.23
N TRP A 75 19.66 13.03 -3.37
CA TRP A 75 19.56 12.69 -1.94
C TRP A 75 18.44 13.44 -1.22
N GLY A 76 18.32 14.75 -1.44
CA GLY A 76 17.30 15.58 -0.81
C GLY A 76 15.89 15.03 -1.05
N PRO A 77 15.41 14.90 -2.31
CA PRO A 77 14.12 14.27 -2.62
C PRO A 77 13.95 12.87 -2.05
N SER A 78 15.00 12.03 -2.09
CA SER A 78 14.97 10.69 -1.52
C SER A 78 14.71 10.68 -0.02
N LEU A 79 15.42 11.53 0.74
CA LEU A 79 15.28 11.63 2.19
C LEU A 79 13.92 12.20 2.59
N VAL A 80 13.42 13.21 1.88
CA VAL A 80 12.07 13.77 2.10
C VAL A 80 11.00 12.70 1.86
N THR A 81 11.12 11.94 0.78
CA THR A 81 10.17 10.88 0.44
C THR A 81 10.23 9.73 1.44
N ALA A 82 11.44 9.35 1.90
CA ALA A 82 11.62 8.32 2.93
C ALA A 82 11.06 8.77 4.29
N LEU A 83 11.25 10.04 4.68
CA LEU A 83 10.65 10.62 5.88
C LEU A 83 9.11 10.52 5.81
N SER A 84 8.54 10.92 4.69
CA SER A 84 7.09 10.85 4.45
C SER A 84 6.57 9.42 4.45
N LEU A 85 7.34 8.46 3.89
CA LEU A 85 7.02 7.04 3.95
C LEU A 85 6.98 6.55 5.41
N GLY A 86 7.94 6.97 6.24
CA GLY A 86 7.97 6.66 7.67
C GLY A 86 6.71 7.12 8.39
N VAL A 87 6.24 8.35 8.13
CA VAL A 87 5.03 8.91 8.77
C VAL A 87 3.77 8.11 8.44
N THR A 88 3.72 7.39 7.31
CA THR A 88 2.54 6.55 6.97
C THR A 88 2.37 5.34 7.88
N TYR A 89 3.38 4.92 8.63
CA TYR A 89 3.38 3.69 9.45
C TYR A 89 3.03 2.42 8.68
N THR A 90 3.31 2.37 7.39
CA THR A 90 2.94 1.26 6.53
C THR A 90 4.07 0.23 6.47
N ARG A 91 3.98 -0.84 7.27
CA ARG A 91 5.03 -1.88 7.42
C ARG A 91 5.40 -2.55 6.10
N ALA A 92 4.39 -2.88 5.29
CA ALA A 92 4.63 -3.51 3.99
C ALA A 92 5.49 -2.61 3.08
N ALA A 93 5.28 -1.27 3.12
CA ALA A 93 6.10 -0.34 2.36
C ALA A 93 7.55 -0.28 2.87
N LEU A 94 7.78 -0.44 4.18
CA LEU A 94 9.14 -0.52 4.73
C LEU A 94 9.86 -1.81 4.28
N LEU A 95 9.15 -2.94 4.23
CA LEU A 95 9.68 -4.19 3.67
C LEU A 95 9.99 -4.06 2.18
N GLY A 96 9.08 -3.44 1.41
CA GLY A 96 9.30 -3.15 -0.01
C GLY A 96 10.51 -2.24 -0.24
N LEU A 97 10.71 -1.22 0.61
CA LEU A 97 11.89 -0.36 0.56
C LEU A 97 13.18 -1.13 0.85
N ALA A 98 13.18 -1.95 1.91
CA ALA A 98 14.33 -2.79 2.25
C ALA A 98 14.68 -3.74 1.09
N PHE A 99 13.67 -4.38 0.48
CA PHE A 99 13.86 -5.23 -0.70
C PHE A 99 14.46 -4.45 -1.88
N ALA A 100 13.89 -3.30 -2.25
CA ALA A 100 14.39 -2.48 -3.35
C ALA A 100 15.85 -2.04 -3.10
N TRP A 101 16.18 -1.64 -1.87
CA TRP A 101 17.53 -1.24 -1.50
C TRP A 101 18.52 -2.42 -1.57
N LEU A 102 18.17 -3.58 -1.02
CA LEU A 102 19.01 -4.80 -1.05
C LEU A 102 19.27 -5.27 -2.49
N MET A 103 18.29 -5.20 -3.36
CA MET A 103 18.47 -5.51 -4.79
C MET A 103 19.41 -4.51 -5.46
N GLY A 104 19.34 -3.23 -5.06
CA GLY A 104 20.25 -2.18 -5.53
C GLY A 104 21.70 -2.37 -5.09
N VAL A 105 21.96 -3.03 -3.95
CA VAL A 105 23.34 -3.33 -3.47
C VAL A 105 24.09 -4.23 -4.45
N ARG A 106 23.42 -5.17 -5.11
CA ARG A 106 24.05 -6.10 -6.07
C ARG A 106 24.60 -5.39 -7.31
N ARG A 107 23.99 -4.27 -7.70
CA ARG A 107 24.42 -3.44 -8.84
C ARG A 107 24.22 -1.96 -8.47
N PRO A 108 25.10 -1.44 -7.58
CA PRO A 108 24.92 -0.09 -7.04
C PRO A 108 25.04 0.95 -8.16
N PRO A 109 23.98 1.76 -8.41
CA PRO A 109 23.96 2.68 -9.55
C PRO A 109 24.98 3.83 -9.44
N TYR A 110 25.57 4.04 -8.27
CA TYR A 110 26.50 5.16 -8.00
C TYR A 110 27.80 4.74 -7.28
N GLY A 111 28.10 3.45 -7.27
CA GLY A 111 29.17 2.88 -6.46
C GLY A 111 28.72 2.52 -5.03
N LEU A 112 29.34 1.49 -4.49
CA LEU A 112 28.90 0.86 -3.23
C LEU A 112 28.90 1.84 -2.05
N GLY A 113 29.93 2.65 -1.88
CA GLY A 113 30.03 3.59 -0.75
C GLY A 113 28.87 4.60 -0.72
N ARG A 114 28.54 5.20 -1.87
CA ARG A 114 27.41 6.14 -1.98
C ARG A 114 26.08 5.42 -1.76
N HIS A 115 25.93 4.20 -2.25
CA HIS A 115 24.71 3.42 -2.06
C HIS A 115 24.50 3.07 -0.56
N LEU A 116 25.56 2.66 0.14
CA LEU A 116 25.50 2.40 1.59
C LEU A 116 25.19 3.67 2.39
N ALA A 117 25.84 4.81 2.08
CA ALA A 117 25.56 6.07 2.73
C ALA A 117 24.11 6.53 2.52
N LEU A 118 23.56 6.37 1.30
CA LEU A 118 22.14 6.60 1.04
C LEU A 118 21.26 5.68 1.89
N GLY A 119 21.60 4.40 2.02
CA GLY A 119 20.87 3.45 2.85
C GLY A 119 20.77 3.89 4.31
N VAL A 120 21.89 4.33 4.89
CA VAL A 120 21.89 4.92 6.24
C VAL A 120 20.98 6.15 6.30
N GLY A 121 21.09 7.05 5.35
CA GLY A 121 20.22 8.24 5.26
C GLY A 121 18.73 7.88 5.17
N LEU A 122 18.37 6.89 4.36
CA LEU A 122 16.99 6.42 4.23
C LEU A 122 16.46 5.81 5.55
N ILE A 123 17.27 5.01 6.24
CA ILE A 123 16.93 4.45 7.56
C ILE A 123 16.67 5.56 8.56
N LEU A 124 17.57 6.56 8.65
CA LEU A 124 17.40 7.69 9.54
C LEU A 124 16.17 8.54 9.19
N ALA A 125 15.91 8.77 7.90
CA ALA A 125 14.75 9.51 7.45
C ALA A 125 13.44 8.76 7.79
N VAL A 126 13.36 7.44 7.54
CA VAL A 126 12.21 6.62 7.91
C VAL A 126 12.03 6.63 9.42
N ALA A 127 13.08 6.42 10.21
CA ALA A 127 13.02 6.47 11.67
C ALA A 127 12.53 7.84 12.19
N GLY A 128 13.03 8.92 11.60
CA GLY A 128 12.55 10.28 11.85
C GLY A 128 11.07 10.46 11.53
N GLY A 129 10.61 9.90 10.41
CA GLY A 129 9.19 9.89 10.03
C GLY A 129 8.32 9.12 11.01
N LEU A 130 8.75 7.93 11.42
CA LEU A 130 8.06 7.14 12.45
C LEU A 130 8.00 7.91 13.79
N TYR A 131 9.10 8.51 14.22
CA TYR A 131 9.13 9.32 15.43
C TYR A 131 8.17 10.52 15.33
N LEU A 132 8.23 11.26 14.21
CA LEU A 132 7.37 12.43 13.96
C LEU A 132 5.89 12.03 13.98
N GLY A 133 5.51 10.95 13.28
CA GLY A 133 4.15 10.45 13.25
C GLY A 133 3.63 10.07 14.65
N ARG A 134 4.49 9.44 15.47
CA ARG A 134 4.15 9.10 16.85
C ARG A 134 4.00 10.36 17.73
N HIS A 135 4.95 11.27 17.64
CA HIS A 135 4.96 12.50 18.44
C HIS A 135 3.74 13.39 18.15
N LEU A 136 3.36 13.50 16.88
CA LEU A 136 2.19 14.28 16.46
C LEU A 136 0.87 13.48 16.55
N GLN A 137 0.92 12.24 17.02
CA GLN A 137 -0.25 11.35 17.15
C GLN A 137 -1.03 11.15 15.85
N VAL A 138 -0.35 11.31 14.72
CA VAL A 138 -0.89 10.93 13.40
C VAL A 138 -0.72 9.43 13.18
N SER A 139 -1.44 8.87 12.23
CA SER A 139 -1.42 7.43 11.94
C SER A 139 -1.89 6.52 13.07
N GLY A 140 -2.66 7.06 14.02
CA GLY A 140 -3.40 6.33 15.05
C GLY A 140 -2.56 5.77 16.18
N GLY A 141 -1.27 6.13 16.28
CA GLY A 141 -0.39 5.54 17.30
C GLY A 141 -0.35 4.00 17.23
N LYS A 142 -0.74 3.41 16.10
CA LYS A 142 -0.78 1.95 15.92
C LYS A 142 0.61 1.40 16.17
N GLU A 143 0.73 0.59 17.19
CA GLU A 143 1.98 -0.13 17.44
C GLU A 143 2.32 -0.96 16.21
N LEU A 144 3.58 -0.86 15.75
CA LEU A 144 4.08 -1.69 14.64
C LEU A 144 3.96 -3.20 14.93
N SER A 145 3.66 -3.57 16.17
CA SER A 145 3.64 -4.95 16.68
C SER A 145 2.24 -5.58 16.83
N SER A 146 1.13 -4.89 16.51
CA SER A 146 -0.19 -5.46 16.75
C SER A 146 -0.44 -6.72 15.90
N GLY A 147 -0.51 -7.89 16.55
CA GLY A 147 -0.83 -9.18 15.91
C GLY A 147 -2.22 -9.21 15.23
N THR A 148 -3.13 -8.35 15.70
CA THR A 148 -4.49 -8.20 15.14
C THR A 148 -4.51 -7.93 13.64
N THR A 149 -3.54 -7.15 13.10
CA THR A 149 -3.48 -6.83 11.66
C THR A 149 -3.18 -8.06 10.80
N LEU A 150 -2.36 -9.01 11.27
CA LEU A 150 -2.08 -10.23 10.53
C LEU A 150 -3.29 -11.17 10.55
N GLU A 151 -3.91 -11.33 11.72
CA GLU A 151 -5.11 -12.15 11.88
C GLU A 151 -6.24 -11.63 10.98
N THR A 152 -6.52 -10.32 10.98
CA THR A 152 -7.49 -9.69 10.09
C THR A 152 -7.20 -10.01 8.63
N ARG A 153 -5.93 -9.89 8.19
CA ARG A 153 -5.55 -10.21 6.81
C ARG A 153 -5.76 -11.68 6.47
N LEU A 154 -5.36 -12.60 7.34
CA LEU A 154 -5.54 -14.03 7.11
C LEU A 154 -7.02 -14.39 6.95
N ILE A 155 -7.89 -13.83 7.78
CA ILE A 155 -9.34 -14.02 7.64
C ILE A 155 -9.82 -13.47 6.29
N LEU A 156 -9.46 -12.24 5.93
CA LEU A 156 -9.84 -11.62 4.66
C LEU A 156 -9.30 -12.40 3.45
N TRP A 157 -8.08 -12.95 3.52
CA TRP A 157 -7.51 -13.79 2.46
C TRP A 157 -8.24 -15.12 2.32
N THR A 158 -8.67 -15.73 3.43
CA THR A 158 -9.49 -16.94 3.41
C THR A 158 -10.84 -16.67 2.74
N ILE A 159 -11.49 -15.57 3.08
CA ILE A 159 -12.74 -15.13 2.47
C ILE A 159 -12.55 -14.85 0.97
N ALA A 160 -11.50 -14.13 0.60
CA ALA A 160 -11.15 -13.86 -0.80
C ALA A 160 -10.89 -15.15 -1.58
N GLY A 161 -10.17 -16.10 -0.97
CA GLY A 161 -9.90 -17.42 -1.57
C GLY A 161 -11.18 -18.19 -1.91
N ARG A 162 -12.20 -18.13 -1.06
CA ARG A 162 -13.52 -18.74 -1.35
C ARG A 162 -14.21 -18.06 -2.51
N GLY A 163 -14.20 -16.72 -2.55
CA GLY A 163 -14.74 -15.99 -3.70
C GLY A 163 -14.02 -16.36 -5.00
N ILE A 164 -12.67 -16.43 -4.99
CA ILE A 164 -11.90 -16.85 -6.17
C ILE A 164 -12.28 -18.28 -6.59
N ALA A 165 -12.43 -19.21 -5.65
CA ALA A 165 -12.79 -20.59 -5.95
C ALA A 165 -14.18 -20.72 -6.60
N GLU A 166 -15.09 -19.80 -6.31
CA GLU A 166 -16.43 -19.78 -6.94
C GLU A 166 -16.38 -19.37 -8.42
N LYS A 167 -15.51 -18.39 -8.80
CA LYS A 167 -15.34 -17.96 -10.20
C LYS A 167 -13.86 -17.80 -10.59
N PRO A 168 -13.10 -18.90 -10.66
CA PRO A 168 -11.65 -18.83 -10.80
C PRO A 168 -11.17 -18.30 -12.16
N TRP A 169 -11.96 -18.42 -13.21
CA TRP A 169 -11.56 -18.09 -14.57
C TRP A 169 -11.92 -16.66 -15.00
N THR A 170 -13.06 -16.17 -14.58
CA THR A 170 -13.60 -14.88 -15.05
C THR A 170 -13.64 -13.83 -13.97
N GLY A 171 -13.55 -14.23 -12.68
CA GLY A 171 -13.82 -13.36 -11.55
C GLY A 171 -15.26 -12.84 -11.52
N PHE A 172 -15.48 -11.84 -10.70
CA PHE A 172 -16.80 -11.24 -10.48
C PHE A 172 -16.93 -9.81 -11.04
N GLY A 173 -15.84 -9.22 -11.52
CA GLY A 173 -15.79 -7.83 -11.93
C GLY A 173 -15.25 -6.89 -10.85
N GLY A 174 -15.13 -5.61 -11.19
CA GLY A 174 -14.53 -4.59 -10.32
C GLY A 174 -15.34 -4.33 -9.04
N GLY A 175 -14.62 -4.20 -7.91
CA GLY A 175 -15.20 -3.78 -6.64
C GLY A 175 -16.01 -4.84 -5.88
N VAL A 176 -16.03 -6.09 -6.33
CA VAL A 176 -16.87 -7.13 -5.73
C VAL A 176 -16.52 -7.42 -4.29
N PHE A 177 -15.25 -7.56 -3.96
CA PHE A 177 -14.86 -7.79 -2.56
C PHE A 177 -15.27 -6.62 -1.67
N TYR A 178 -15.09 -5.40 -2.16
CA TYR A 178 -15.50 -4.18 -1.47
C TYR A 178 -16.99 -4.16 -1.11
N LEU A 179 -17.86 -4.71 -1.97
CA LEU A 179 -19.31 -4.69 -1.79
C LEU A 179 -19.85 -5.98 -1.18
N TYR A 180 -19.27 -7.14 -1.50
CA TYR A 180 -19.88 -8.45 -1.27
C TYR A 180 -19.06 -9.43 -0.44
N TRP A 181 -17.97 -8.99 0.22
CA TRP A 181 -17.13 -9.91 0.99
C TRP A 181 -17.92 -10.73 2.04
N THR A 182 -18.98 -10.18 2.61
CA THR A 182 -19.85 -10.88 3.55
C THR A 182 -20.58 -12.06 2.94
N HIS A 183 -20.75 -12.09 1.61
CA HIS A 183 -21.33 -13.23 0.89
C HIS A 183 -20.41 -14.46 0.93
N PHE A 184 -19.11 -14.23 0.91
CA PHE A 184 -18.11 -15.30 0.95
C PHE A 184 -17.65 -15.65 2.38
N ALA A 185 -18.06 -14.86 3.38
CA ALA A 185 -17.65 -14.99 4.77
C ALA A 185 -18.62 -15.86 5.58
N THR A 186 -18.11 -16.58 6.56
CA THR A 186 -18.93 -17.21 7.60
C THR A 186 -19.32 -16.17 8.67
N ILE A 187 -20.36 -16.45 9.46
CA ILE A 187 -20.79 -15.57 10.56
C ILE A 187 -19.67 -15.40 11.59
N ASP A 188 -18.91 -16.47 11.86
CA ASP A 188 -17.80 -16.44 12.82
C ASP A 188 -16.67 -15.52 12.33
N GLU A 189 -16.35 -15.54 11.03
CA GLU A 189 -15.34 -14.65 10.45
C GLU A 189 -15.79 -13.20 10.48
N ILE A 190 -17.04 -12.91 10.14
CA ILE A 190 -17.62 -11.56 10.24
C ILE A 190 -17.55 -11.07 11.69
N SER A 191 -17.93 -11.94 12.63
CA SER A 191 -17.90 -11.63 14.06
C SER A 191 -16.49 -11.36 14.56
N ARG A 192 -15.53 -12.20 14.15
CA ARG A 192 -14.12 -12.03 14.52
C ARG A 192 -13.50 -10.76 13.93
N LEU A 193 -13.78 -10.46 12.65
CA LEU A 193 -13.31 -9.24 12.00
C LEU A 193 -13.84 -7.98 12.68
N LEU A 194 -15.16 -7.91 12.94
CA LEU A 194 -15.77 -6.75 13.58
C LEU A 194 -15.31 -6.58 15.03
N TRP A 195 -15.05 -7.69 15.74
CA TRP A 195 -14.44 -7.62 17.07
C TRP A 195 -13.00 -7.10 17.04
N LEU A 196 -12.17 -7.62 16.13
CA LEU A 196 -10.77 -7.20 16.01
C LEU A 196 -10.62 -5.72 15.64
N GLU A 197 -11.43 -5.24 14.70
CA GLU A 197 -11.29 -3.91 14.11
C GLU A 197 -12.06 -2.83 14.89
N LYS A 198 -13.23 -3.15 15.42
CA LYS A 198 -14.18 -2.16 15.97
C LYS A 198 -14.69 -2.47 17.38
N ARG A 199 -14.28 -3.59 17.98
CA ARG A 199 -14.79 -4.07 19.28
C ARG A 199 -16.32 -4.21 19.28
N LEU A 200 -16.89 -4.72 18.20
CA LEU A 200 -18.32 -4.89 18.03
C LEU A 200 -18.70 -6.37 18.10
N LYS A 201 -19.76 -6.67 18.86
CA LYS A 201 -20.37 -8.01 18.91
C LYS A 201 -21.45 -8.08 17.84
N VAL A 202 -21.32 -8.99 16.88
CA VAL A 202 -22.32 -9.23 15.83
C VAL A 202 -23.59 -9.84 16.45
N LEU A 203 -24.75 -9.28 16.11
CA LEU A 203 -26.06 -9.79 16.48
C LEU A 203 -26.74 -10.44 15.27
N GLU A 204 -26.67 -9.80 14.10
CA GLU A 204 -27.34 -10.26 12.89
C GLU A 204 -26.61 -9.73 11.63
N VAL A 205 -26.52 -10.53 10.59
CA VAL A 205 -25.97 -10.13 9.28
C VAL A 205 -27.11 -9.90 8.30
N ARG A 206 -27.19 -8.72 7.68
CA ARG A 206 -28.23 -8.29 6.76
C ARG A 206 -27.61 -7.81 5.44
N GLY A 207 -27.24 -8.74 4.58
CA GLY A 207 -26.59 -8.41 3.30
C GLY A 207 -25.29 -7.63 3.50
N MET A 208 -25.23 -6.35 3.07
CA MET A 208 -24.07 -5.46 3.21
C MET A 208 -24.07 -4.68 4.53
N ALA A 209 -24.89 -5.02 5.48
CA ALA A 209 -24.94 -4.39 6.80
C ALA A 209 -24.97 -5.45 7.90
N VAL A 210 -24.41 -5.13 9.04
CA VAL A 210 -24.37 -5.98 10.21
C VAL A 210 -24.95 -5.21 11.38
N LEU A 211 -25.99 -5.76 12.00
CA LEU A 211 -26.46 -5.29 13.29
C LEU A 211 -25.49 -5.78 14.36
N ALA A 212 -24.85 -4.86 15.05
CA ALA A 212 -23.87 -5.17 16.05
C ALA A 212 -24.12 -4.40 17.34
N GLN A 213 -23.52 -4.85 18.42
CA GLN A 213 -23.61 -4.25 19.74
C GLN A 213 -22.21 -3.77 20.17
N LYS A 214 -22.12 -2.54 20.64
CA LYS A 214 -20.94 -1.99 21.29
C LYS A 214 -20.78 -2.53 22.71
N GLU A 215 -19.61 -2.31 23.30
CA GLU A 215 -19.32 -2.69 24.69
C GLU A 215 -20.26 -2.00 25.71
N ASP A 216 -20.75 -0.79 25.40
CA ASP A 216 -21.73 -0.04 26.22
C ASP A 216 -23.17 -0.56 26.07
N GLY A 217 -23.40 -1.63 25.29
CA GLY A 217 -24.72 -2.20 25.07
C GLY A 217 -25.50 -1.55 23.91
N GLN A 218 -25.04 -0.43 23.34
CA GLN A 218 -25.73 0.26 22.24
C GLN A 218 -25.73 -0.61 20.97
N LYS A 219 -26.91 -0.78 20.37
CA LYS A 219 -27.05 -1.46 19.08
C LYS A 219 -26.75 -0.47 17.95
N VAL A 220 -25.90 -0.88 16.99
CA VAL A 220 -25.51 -0.07 15.85
C VAL A 220 -25.62 -0.89 14.56
N LEU A 221 -26.05 -0.24 13.49
CA LEU A 221 -26.01 -0.84 12.15
C LEU A 221 -24.68 -0.43 11.49
N VAL A 222 -23.85 -1.40 11.21
CA VAL A 222 -22.53 -1.19 10.59
C VAL A 222 -22.60 -1.60 9.14
N ARG A 223 -22.27 -0.69 8.23
CA ARG A 223 -22.07 -1.05 6.83
C ARG A 223 -20.76 -1.82 6.69
N THR A 224 -20.79 -2.85 5.88
CA THR A 224 -19.64 -3.73 5.64
C THR A 224 -18.92 -3.42 4.34
N ASP A 225 -19.44 -2.46 3.55
CA ASP A 225 -18.73 -1.95 2.38
C ASP A 225 -17.43 -1.24 2.77
N GLY A 226 -16.48 -1.22 1.85
CA GLY A 226 -15.18 -0.57 2.08
C GLY A 226 -14.04 -1.50 2.49
N TRP A 227 -14.31 -2.77 2.71
CA TRP A 227 -13.27 -3.74 3.02
C TRP A 227 -12.58 -4.25 1.74
N LYS A 228 -11.28 -4.46 1.85
CA LYS A 228 -10.43 -5.02 0.78
C LYS A 228 -9.74 -6.27 1.30
N ALA A 229 -9.33 -7.15 0.39
CA ALA A 229 -8.49 -8.28 0.77
C ALA A 229 -7.12 -7.84 1.34
N HIS A 230 -6.73 -6.58 1.12
CA HIS A 230 -5.41 -6.05 1.45
C HIS A 230 -4.27 -6.87 0.81
N ASN A 231 -4.54 -7.38 -0.38
CA ASN A 231 -3.60 -8.07 -1.26
C ASN A 231 -4.06 -7.86 -2.70
N GLU A 232 -3.28 -7.13 -3.48
CA GLU A 232 -3.63 -6.77 -4.86
C GLU A 232 -3.85 -7.99 -5.76
N LEU A 233 -3.09 -9.08 -5.54
CA LEU A 233 -3.24 -10.28 -6.35
C LEU A 233 -4.56 -10.99 -6.07
N LEU A 234 -5.02 -11.03 -4.81
CA LEU A 234 -6.32 -11.59 -4.46
C LEU A 234 -7.45 -10.70 -4.97
N ASP A 235 -7.32 -9.37 -4.84
CA ASP A 235 -8.30 -8.43 -5.37
C ASP A 235 -8.40 -8.55 -6.90
N LEU A 236 -7.27 -8.66 -7.61
CA LEU A 236 -7.24 -8.88 -9.07
C LEU A 236 -7.82 -10.23 -9.47
N ALA A 237 -7.53 -11.30 -8.71
CA ALA A 237 -8.09 -12.63 -8.99
C ALA A 237 -9.61 -12.66 -8.76
N LEU A 238 -10.12 -11.94 -7.76
CA LEU A 238 -11.55 -11.76 -7.57
C LEU A 238 -12.21 -10.97 -8.71
N MET A 239 -11.51 -9.94 -9.21
CA MET A 239 -12.05 -9.07 -10.27
C MET A 239 -12.03 -9.74 -11.64
N TRP A 240 -10.90 -10.35 -12.03
CA TRP A 240 -10.63 -10.82 -13.39
C TRP A 240 -10.30 -12.32 -13.46
N GLY A 241 -10.51 -13.05 -12.38
CA GLY A 241 -10.10 -14.45 -12.26
C GLY A 241 -8.59 -14.62 -12.09
N VAL A 242 -8.17 -15.85 -11.85
CA VAL A 242 -6.75 -16.22 -11.74
C VAL A 242 -5.95 -15.86 -12.99
N PRO A 243 -6.46 -16.03 -14.24
CA PRO A 243 -5.74 -15.59 -15.43
C PRO A 243 -5.42 -14.10 -15.45
N GLY A 244 -6.34 -13.24 -14.99
CA GLY A 244 -6.11 -11.79 -14.91
C GLY A 244 -5.03 -11.42 -13.88
N ALA A 245 -5.04 -12.06 -12.71
CA ALA A 245 -3.99 -11.88 -11.71
C ALA A 245 -2.63 -12.38 -12.22
N LEU A 246 -2.56 -13.53 -12.89
CA LEU A 246 -1.33 -14.04 -13.49
C LEU A 246 -0.80 -13.13 -14.59
N LEU A 247 -1.68 -12.61 -15.46
CA LEU A 247 -1.30 -11.65 -16.49
C LEU A 247 -0.68 -10.39 -15.88
N PHE A 248 -1.27 -9.87 -14.80
CA PHE A 248 -0.71 -8.73 -14.07
C PHE A 248 0.71 -9.03 -13.55
N VAL A 249 0.92 -10.19 -12.92
CA VAL A 249 2.25 -10.62 -12.45
C VAL A 249 3.25 -10.71 -13.60
N VAL A 250 2.88 -11.38 -14.70
CA VAL A 250 3.75 -11.54 -15.88
C VAL A 250 4.11 -10.19 -16.47
N LEU A 251 3.15 -9.29 -16.65
CA LEU A 251 3.39 -7.94 -17.18
C LEU A 251 4.30 -7.12 -16.26
N THR A 252 4.08 -7.19 -14.93
CA THR A 252 4.88 -6.43 -13.98
C THR A 252 6.31 -6.98 -13.88
N LEU A 253 6.48 -8.30 -13.82
CA LEU A 253 7.81 -8.93 -13.85
C LEU A 253 8.51 -8.67 -15.18
N GLY A 254 7.80 -8.75 -16.31
CA GLY A 254 8.31 -8.41 -17.62
C GLY A 254 8.80 -6.97 -17.70
N ALA A 255 8.02 -6.02 -17.18
CA ALA A 255 8.42 -4.61 -17.09
C ALA A 255 9.66 -4.42 -16.22
N MET A 256 9.73 -5.12 -15.06
CA MET A 256 10.89 -5.08 -14.17
C MET A 256 12.15 -5.63 -14.84
N VAL A 257 12.07 -6.80 -15.48
CA VAL A 257 13.21 -7.40 -16.19
C VAL A 257 13.66 -6.51 -17.36
N SER A 258 12.72 -5.96 -18.13
CA SER A 258 13.00 -5.04 -19.24
C SER A 258 13.67 -3.76 -18.75
N GLY A 259 13.21 -3.20 -17.63
CA GLY A 259 13.83 -2.03 -16.99
C GLY A 259 15.27 -2.31 -16.53
N LEU A 260 15.51 -3.48 -15.93
CA LEU A 260 16.85 -3.88 -15.49
C LEU A 260 17.81 -4.05 -16.68
N ARG A 261 17.34 -4.56 -17.81
CA ARG A 261 18.14 -4.75 -19.05
C ARG A 261 18.30 -3.45 -19.84
N GLY A 262 17.27 -2.62 -19.87
CA GLY A 262 17.21 -1.38 -20.64
C GLY A 262 17.88 -0.16 -19.99
N GLY A 263 18.53 -0.31 -18.84
CA GLY A 263 19.19 0.80 -18.14
C GLY A 263 18.27 1.61 -17.21
N GLU A 264 17.00 1.19 -17.02
CA GLU A 264 16.04 1.81 -16.11
C GLU A 264 15.93 1.04 -14.80
N ALA A 265 17.08 0.61 -14.26
CA ALA A 265 17.17 -0.22 -13.06
C ALA A 265 16.42 0.38 -11.85
N LEU A 266 16.43 1.70 -11.70
CA LEU A 266 15.78 2.39 -10.58
C LEU A 266 14.24 2.29 -10.65
N LEU A 267 13.64 2.37 -11.86
CA LEU A 267 12.22 2.13 -12.05
C LEU A 267 11.87 0.65 -11.76
N ALA A 268 12.72 -0.27 -12.21
CA ALA A 268 12.54 -1.69 -11.93
C ALA A 268 12.59 -2.01 -10.43
N LEU A 269 13.48 -1.37 -9.68
CA LEU A 269 13.55 -1.49 -8.21
C LEU A 269 12.29 -0.92 -7.53
N GLY A 270 11.77 0.20 -8.02
CA GLY A 270 10.50 0.77 -7.52
C GLY A 270 9.33 -0.19 -7.72
N LEU A 271 9.19 -0.78 -8.92
CA LEU A 271 8.18 -1.80 -9.22
C LEU A 271 8.35 -3.04 -8.36
N GLY A 272 9.58 -3.53 -8.17
CA GLY A 272 9.85 -4.69 -7.31
C GLY A 272 9.47 -4.42 -5.85
N GLY A 273 9.82 -3.25 -5.31
CA GLY A 273 9.41 -2.82 -3.98
C GLY A 273 7.88 -2.74 -3.85
N TYR A 274 7.21 -2.19 -4.85
CA TYR A 274 5.74 -2.11 -4.88
C TYR A 274 5.08 -3.49 -4.90
N LEU A 275 5.61 -4.45 -5.66
CA LEU A 275 5.09 -5.84 -5.66
C LEU A 275 5.18 -6.51 -4.29
N ILE A 276 6.27 -6.25 -3.54
CA ILE A 276 6.40 -6.76 -2.16
C ILE A 276 5.42 -6.06 -1.21
N PHE A 277 5.10 -4.79 -1.51
CA PHE A 277 4.13 -4.02 -0.75
C PHE A 277 2.69 -4.51 -0.97
N SER A 278 2.31 -4.84 -2.21
CA SER A 278 0.95 -5.23 -2.60
C SER A 278 0.54 -6.60 -2.07
#